data_6edd9aa9229b3b08453fd9db1c8fba6e
#
_entry.id   6edd9aa9229b3b08453fd9db1c8fba6e
#
_cell.length_a   1.000
_cell.length_b   1.000
_cell.length_c   1.000
_cell.angle_alpha   90.00
_cell.angle_beta   90.00
_cell.angle_gamma   90.00
#
_symmetry.space_group_name_H-M   'P 1'
#
loop_
_entity.id
_entity.type
_entity.pdbx_description
1 polymer ?
#
loop_
_entity_poly.entity_id
_entity_poly.type
_entity_poly.pdbx_seq_one_letter_code
_entity_poly.pdbx_strand_id
1 'polypeptide(L)'
;QGQAPIDPQPTEDEVRLLMASANRLLSRKIRREDVRARYAGLQAEVGVRGLDGGRGFAVVPEFNNMFTVVGGSMTLYRAKAEAAIDAAIARHLLPKYGCMTRSMRLGGNSQMAMEELQKRLLAGEAPAAEAIMQLNGFVSRHFAETGARCADDILWRRLRLGELDEARAEMLKPVVSEQLAALKAQE
;
A
#
# COMPACT_ATOMS: atom_id res chain seq x y z
N GLN A 1 -16.27 22.73 2.54
CA GLN A 1 -15.42 21.56 2.87
C GLN A 1 -16.33 20.34 2.84
N GLY A 2 -16.19 19.48 1.81
CA GLY A 2 -16.96 18.25 1.65
C GLY A 2 -16.39 17.12 2.49
N GLN A 3 -17.23 16.12 2.80
CA GLN A 3 -16.78 14.90 3.45
C GLN A 3 -15.86 14.14 2.49
N ALA A 4 -14.70 13.67 2.97
CA ALA A 4 -13.78 12.88 2.17
C ALA A 4 -14.47 11.57 1.70
N PRO A 5 -14.34 11.17 0.42
CA PRO A 5 -14.95 9.95 -0.07
C PRO A 5 -14.30 8.72 0.59
N ILE A 6 -15.11 7.70 0.89
CA ILE A 6 -14.63 6.43 1.45
C ILE A 6 -13.81 5.66 0.41
N ASP A 7 -14.23 5.72 -0.86
CA ASP A 7 -13.57 5.07 -2.00
C ASP A 7 -13.32 6.13 -3.09
N PRO A 8 -12.16 6.83 -3.05
CA PRO A 8 -11.83 7.84 -4.02
C PRO A 8 -11.55 7.22 -5.38
N GLN A 9 -12.12 7.80 -6.43
CA GLN A 9 -11.89 7.38 -7.81
C GLN A 9 -11.05 8.42 -8.56
N PRO A 10 -10.06 7.99 -9.36
CA PRO A 10 -9.24 8.91 -10.14
C PRO A 10 -10.06 9.55 -11.28
N THR A 11 -9.91 10.83 -11.45
CA THR A 11 -10.54 11.57 -12.56
C THR A 11 -9.74 11.41 -13.86
N GLU A 12 -10.39 11.65 -15.00
CA GLU A 12 -9.71 11.63 -16.31
C GLU A 12 -8.64 12.73 -16.43
N ASP A 13 -8.80 13.84 -15.73
CA ASP A 13 -7.81 14.92 -15.71
C ASP A 13 -6.55 14.52 -14.95
N GLU A 14 -6.70 13.83 -13.82
CA GLU A 14 -5.56 13.25 -13.06
C GLU A 14 -4.80 12.23 -13.89
N VAL A 15 -5.52 11.32 -14.58
CA VAL A 15 -4.89 10.34 -15.48
C VAL A 15 -4.11 11.05 -16.59
N ARG A 16 -4.70 12.07 -17.23
CA ARG A 16 -4.01 12.87 -18.26
C ARG A 16 -2.77 13.57 -17.73
N LEU A 17 -2.86 14.13 -16.53
CA LEU A 17 -1.73 14.81 -15.87
C LEU A 17 -0.58 13.82 -15.59
N LEU A 18 -0.89 12.65 -15.06
CA LEU A 18 0.11 11.61 -14.78
C LEU A 18 0.77 11.11 -16.06
N MET A 19 -0.02 10.83 -17.11
CA MET A 19 0.51 10.43 -18.42
C MET A 19 1.40 11.51 -19.02
N ALA A 20 0.99 12.78 -18.97
CA ALA A 20 1.79 13.88 -19.46
C ALA A 20 3.12 14.01 -18.71
N SER A 21 3.09 13.85 -17.39
CA SER A 21 4.27 13.90 -16.53
C SER A 21 5.25 12.75 -16.82
N ALA A 22 4.75 11.53 -16.94
CA ALA A 22 5.55 10.35 -17.27
C ALA A 22 6.14 10.49 -18.69
N ASN A 23 5.34 10.97 -19.63
CA ASN A 23 5.75 11.14 -21.03
C ASN A 23 6.83 12.20 -21.25
N ARG A 24 7.12 13.05 -20.27
CA ARG A 24 8.30 13.96 -20.33
C ARG A 24 9.61 13.18 -20.23
N LEU A 25 9.60 12.07 -19.48
CA LEU A 25 10.80 11.29 -19.15
C LEU A 25 10.97 10.03 -20.02
N LEU A 26 9.87 9.52 -20.59
CA LEU A 26 9.88 8.27 -21.34
C LEU A 26 10.21 8.50 -22.82
N SER A 27 11.07 7.66 -23.38
CA SER A 27 11.38 7.65 -24.82
C SER A 27 10.17 7.16 -25.64
N ARG A 28 9.54 6.04 -25.22
CA ARG A 28 8.26 5.57 -25.77
C ARG A 28 7.12 6.23 -24.99
N LYS A 29 6.26 6.96 -25.70
CA LYS A 29 5.13 7.65 -25.08
C LYS A 29 4.01 6.67 -24.71
N ILE A 30 3.49 6.81 -23.49
CA ILE A 30 2.31 6.10 -23.00
C ILE A 30 1.07 6.72 -23.64
N ARG A 31 0.19 5.89 -24.20
CA ARG A 31 -1.12 6.26 -24.73
C ARG A 31 -2.23 5.87 -23.77
N ARG A 32 -3.46 6.36 -24.02
CA ARG A 32 -4.62 6.05 -23.21
C ARG A 32 -4.93 4.54 -23.15
N GLU A 33 -4.74 3.85 -24.25
CA GLU A 33 -4.91 2.40 -24.39
C GLU A 33 -3.88 1.57 -23.61
N ASP A 34 -2.74 2.16 -23.23
CA ASP A 34 -1.73 1.49 -22.42
C ASP A 34 -2.10 1.49 -20.91
N VAL A 35 -3.10 2.29 -20.50
CA VAL A 35 -3.59 2.35 -19.12
C VAL A 35 -4.49 1.15 -18.84
N ARG A 36 -4.02 0.19 -18.06
CA ARG A 36 -4.71 -1.06 -17.75
C ARG A 36 -5.59 -1.00 -16.51
N ALA A 37 -5.15 -0.28 -15.50
CA ALA A 37 -5.89 -0.09 -14.26
C ALA A 37 -5.69 1.31 -13.68
N ARG A 38 -6.62 1.74 -12.84
CA ARG A 38 -6.61 3.05 -12.18
C ARG A 38 -7.07 2.89 -10.75
N TYR A 39 -6.40 3.55 -9.84
CA TYR A 39 -6.81 3.63 -8.44
C TYR A 39 -6.43 4.99 -7.88
N ALA A 40 -7.10 5.41 -6.81
CA ALA A 40 -6.79 6.63 -6.09
C ALA A 40 -6.73 6.36 -4.58
N GLY A 41 -6.08 7.24 -3.86
CA GLY A 41 -6.03 7.24 -2.41
C GLY A 41 -6.07 8.67 -1.89
N LEU A 42 -6.53 8.84 -0.67
CA LEU A 42 -6.52 10.13 0.01
C LEU A 42 -5.21 10.29 0.78
N GLN A 43 -4.56 11.42 0.58
CA GLN A 43 -3.43 11.83 1.39
C GLN A 43 -3.88 12.97 2.32
N ALA A 44 -3.68 12.79 3.62
CA ALA A 44 -3.91 13.85 4.58
C ALA A 44 -2.83 14.93 4.41
N GLU A 45 -3.25 16.15 4.10
CA GLU A 45 -2.39 17.32 4.13
C GLU A 45 -2.62 18.09 5.42
N VAL A 46 -1.53 18.44 6.09
CA VAL A 46 -1.59 19.23 7.31
C VAL A 46 -1.06 20.63 6.99
N GLY A 47 -1.91 21.63 7.18
CA GLY A 47 -1.52 23.02 7.13
C GLY A 47 -0.69 23.40 8.37
N VAL A 48 0.56 22.93 8.45
CA VAL A 48 1.49 23.36 9.49
C VAL A 48 2.16 24.64 9.02
N ARG A 49 2.01 25.74 9.79
CA ARG A 49 2.74 26.99 9.51
C ARG A 49 4.24 26.70 9.42
N GLY A 50 4.85 27.04 8.29
CA GLY A 50 6.28 26.88 8.07
C GLY A 50 6.70 25.61 7.33
N LEU A 51 5.76 24.74 6.94
CA LEU A 51 5.99 23.61 6.02
C LEU A 51 5.43 24.00 4.65
N ASP A 52 6.27 24.60 3.82
CA ASP A 52 5.91 25.01 2.46
C ASP A 52 5.47 23.78 1.65
N GLY A 53 4.24 23.82 1.14
CA GLY A 53 3.70 22.84 0.20
C GLY A 53 3.01 21.61 0.79
N GLY A 54 2.63 21.58 2.08
CA GLY A 54 1.77 20.51 2.66
C GLY A 54 2.39 19.11 2.72
N ARG A 55 3.65 18.93 2.35
CA ARG A 55 4.33 17.61 2.25
C ARG A 55 5.10 17.20 3.50
N GLY A 56 5.18 18.09 4.48
CA GLY A 56 5.85 17.82 5.75
C GLY A 56 5.00 16.99 6.70
N PHE A 57 5.60 16.58 7.80
CA PHE A 57 4.91 15.94 8.93
C PHE A 57 5.27 16.66 10.23
N ALA A 58 4.42 16.49 11.24
CA ALA A 58 4.69 16.96 12.58
C ALA A 58 4.42 15.87 13.62
N VAL A 59 5.20 15.90 14.70
CA VAL A 59 4.94 15.12 15.91
C VAL A 59 4.44 16.09 16.96
N VAL A 60 3.15 16.00 17.27
CA VAL A 60 2.47 16.90 18.19
C VAL A 60 2.27 16.21 19.53
N PRO A 61 2.85 16.72 20.62
CA PRO A 61 2.56 16.19 21.94
C PRO A 61 1.15 16.61 22.38
N GLU A 62 0.31 15.64 22.74
CA GLU A 62 -1.05 15.88 23.21
C GLU A 62 -1.11 15.94 24.75
N PHE A 63 -0.78 14.82 25.38
CA PHE A 63 -0.73 14.65 26.82
C PHE A 63 0.63 14.08 27.23
N ASN A 64 0.81 13.82 28.53
CA ASN A 64 2.11 13.40 29.06
C ASN A 64 2.74 12.21 28.32
N ASN A 65 1.95 11.24 27.91
CA ASN A 65 2.42 9.99 27.30
C ASN A 65 1.87 9.74 25.89
N MET A 66 1.27 10.76 25.25
CA MET A 66 0.67 10.63 23.93
C MET A 66 1.25 11.64 22.96
N PHE A 67 1.49 11.17 21.73
CA PHE A 67 1.95 11.98 20.60
C PHE A 67 1.06 11.69 19.40
N THR A 68 0.68 12.71 18.67
CA THR A 68 0.02 12.59 17.39
C THR A 68 1.01 12.86 16.28
N VAL A 69 1.18 11.90 15.37
CA VAL A 69 2.01 12.05 14.15
C VAL A 69 1.07 12.36 12.99
N VAL A 70 1.20 13.55 12.41
CA VAL A 70 0.30 14.05 11.38
C VAL A 70 1.06 14.40 10.10
N GLY A 71 0.42 14.21 8.95
CA GLY A 71 0.92 14.60 7.63
C GLY A 71 2.05 13.72 7.09
N GLY A 72 2.67 14.22 6.03
CA GLY A 72 3.77 13.59 5.32
C GLY A 72 3.37 12.42 4.42
N SER A 73 4.16 12.20 3.38
CA SER A 73 3.97 11.07 2.44
C SER A 73 4.37 9.72 3.08
N MET A 74 3.98 8.61 2.43
CA MET A 74 4.41 7.26 2.80
C MET A 74 5.93 7.09 2.76
N THR A 75 6.62 7.79 1.87
CA THR A 75 8.09 7.74 1.77
C THR A 75 8.81 8.27 3.01
N LEU A 76 8.12 9.04 3.84
CA LEU A 76 8.67 9.59 5.10
C LEU A 76 8.42 8.70 6.32
N TYR A 77 7.86 7.48 6.16
CA TYR A 77 7.48 6.60 7.27
C TYR A 77 8.59 6.39 8.29
N ARG A 78 9.83 6.14 7.84
CA ARG A 78 10.98 5.96 8.72
C ARG A 78 11.31 7.22 9.52
N ALA A 79 11.35 8.37 8.83
CA ALA A 79 11.65 9.67 9.47
C ALA A 79 10.55 10.06 10.47
N LYS A 80 9.29 9.77 10.16
CA LYS A 80 8.15 9.97 11.10
C LYS A 80 8.30 9.12 12.35
N ALA A 81 8.64 7.83 12.17
CA ALA A 81 8.86 6.93 13.30
C ALA A 81 10.06 7.37 14.17
N GLU A 82 11.18 7.75 13.56
CA GLU A 82 12.35 8.29 14.26
C GLU A 82 11.97 9.52 15.08
N ALA A 83 11.29 10.50 14.48
CA ALA A 83 10.88 11.72 15.17
C ALA A 83 9.90 11.46 16.35
N ALA A 84 9.00 10.49 16.20
CA ALA A 84 8.07 10.11 17.27
C ALA A 84 8.83 9.47 18.46
N ILE A 85 9.79 8.60 18.20
CA ILE A 85 10.63 7.98 19.23
C ILE A 85 11.53 9.03 19.89
N ASP A 86 12.13 9.93 19.11
CA ASP A 86 12.98 11.00 19.65
C ASP A 86 12.17 11.95 20.55
N ALA A 87 10.91 12.23 20.20
CA ALA A 87 10.01 13.03 21.05
C ALA A 87 9.68 12.32 22.38
N ALA A 88 9.51 10.99 22.35
CA ALA A 88 9.29 10.20 23.57
C ALA A 88 10.57 10.15 24.45
N ILE A 89 11.75 10.00 23.85
CA ILE A 89 13.04 10.04 24.55
C ILE A 89 13.25 11.42 25.20
N ALA A 90 12.96 12.50 24.49
CA ALA A 90 13.10 13.87 25.01
C ALA A 90 12.21 14.13 26.23
N ARG A 91 11.12 13.37 26.38
CA ARG A 91 10.24 13.41 27.56
C ARG A 91 10.55 12.36 28.62
N HIS A 92 11.68 11.68 28.52
CA HIS A 92 12.10 10.62 29.43
C HIS A 92 11.14 9.43 29.53
N LEU A 93 10.30 9.20 28.50
CA LEU A 93 9.38 8.06 28.43
C LEU A 93 10.08 6.79 27.93
N LEU A 94 11.19 6.95 27.22
CA LEU A 94 12.03 5.87 26.70
C LEU A 94 13.52 6.11 27.01
N PRO A 95 14.30 5.06 27.18
CA PRO A 95 15.74 5.18 27.31
C PRO A 95 16.36 5.72 26.00
N LYS A 96 17.47 6.47 26.14
CA LYS A 96 18.16 7.09 24.99
C LYS A 96 19.03 6.06 24.28
N TYR A 97 18.63 5.70 23.06
CA TYR A 97 19.43 4.90 22.14
C TYR A 97 19.61 5.63 20.80
N GLY A 98 20.71 5.35 20.11
CA GLY A 98 20.93 5.88 18.76
C GLY A 98 20.01 5.20 17.73
N CYS A 99 19.55 5.95 16.74
CA CYS A 99 18.74 5.41 15.65
C CYS A 99 19.61 4.57 14.69
N MET A 100 19.30 3.28 14.54
CA MET A 100 19.95 2.37 13.59
C MET A 100 19.17 2.16 12.30
N THR A 101 17.92 2.61 12.23
CA THR A 101 17.00 2.29 11.12
C THR A 101 17.42 2.90 9.78
N ARG A 102 18.33 3.88 9.77
CA ARG A 102 18.86 4.47 8.52
C ARG A 102 19.69 3.48 7.71
N SER A 103 20.40 2.56 8.38
CA SER A 103 21.28 1.56 7.77
C SER A 103 20.67 0.14 7.76
N MET A 104 19.51 -0.05 8.39
CA MET A 104 18.82 -1.34 8.37
C MET A 104 18.31 -1.68 6.97
N ARG A 105 18.67 -2.87 6.50
CA ARG A 105 18.04 -3.43 5.30
C ARG A 105 16.67 -3.98 5.66
N LEU A 106 15.66 -3.56 4.92
CA LEU A 106 14.34 -4.18 4.99
C LEU A 106 14.41 -5.56 4.34
N GLY A 107 13.81 -6.58 4.96
CA GLY A 107 13.69 -7.91 4.37
C GLY A 107 12.92 -7.85 3.06
N GLY A 108 13.46 -8.40 1.97
CA GLY A 108 12.94 -8.19 0.61
C GLY A 108 12.68 -9.43 -0.22
N ASN A 109 12.82 -10.64 0.31
CA ASN A 109 12.64 -11.86 -0.50
C ASN A 109 11.17 -12.13 -0.88
N SER A 110 10.20 -11.50 -0.24
CA SER A 110 8.77 -11.68 -0.55
C SER A 110 8.35 -11.01 -1.86
N GLN A 111 9.03 -9.95 -2.30
CA GLN A 111 8.64 -9.22 -3.51
C GLN A 111 8.86 -10.04 -4.79
N MET A 112 10.00 -10.74 -4.91
CA MET A 112 10.27 -11.60 -6.08
C MET A 112 9.25 -12.74 -6.18
N ALA A 113 8.89 -13.36 -5.05
CA ALA A 113 7.87 -14.42 -5.03
C ALA A 113 6.48 -13.87 -5.39
N MET A 114 6.15 -12.66 -4.97
CA MET A 114 4.90 -11.99 -5.31
C MET A 114 4.83 -11.67 -6.81
N GLU A 115 5.88 -11.10 -7.39
CA GLU A 115 5.94 -10.78 -8.82
C GLU A 115 5.84 -12.03 -9.69
N GLU A 116 6.45 -13.14 -9.28
CA GLU A 116 6.34 -14.41 -9.99
C GLU A 116 4.92 -14.97 -9.93
N LEU A 117 4.27 -14.90 -8.77
CA LEU A 117 2.87 -15.30 -8.63
C LEU A 117 1.94 -14.42 -9.49
N GLN A 118 2.15 -13.09 -9.50
CA GLN A 118 1.40 -12.18 -10.37
C GLN A 118 1.54 -12.59 -11.85
N LYS A 119 2.76 -12.85 -12.34
CA LYS A 119 3.00 -13.27 -13.71
C LYS A 119 2.26 -14.55 -14.05
N ARG A 120 2.27 -15.54 -13.17
CA ARG A 120 1.58 -16.83 -13.38
C ARG A 120 0.06 -16.67 -13.38
N LEU A 121 -0.48 -15.81 -12.53
CA LEU A 121 -1.91 -15.53 -12.48
C LEU A 121 -2.40 -14.72 -13.70
N LEU A 122 -1.52 -13.93 -14.31
CA LEU A 122 -1.81 -13.15 -15.53
C LEU A 122 -1.58 -13.92 -16.81
N ALA A 123 -0.94 -15.08 -16.77
CA ALA A 123 -0.64 -15.88 -17.96
C ALA A 123 -1.89 -16.59 -18.51
N GLY A 124 -2.05 -16.55 -19.83
CA GLY A 124 -3.13 -17.24 -20.55
C GLY A 124 -4.53 -16.66 -20.30
N GLU A 125 -5.55 -17.34 -20.78
CA GLU A 125 -6.96 -16.95 -20.61
C GLU A 125 -7.48 -17.26 -19.21
N ALA A 126 -7.04 -18.35 -18.61
CA ALA A 126 -7.34 -18.74 -17.22
C ALA A 126 -6.06 -19.13 -16.47
N PRO A 127 -5.98 -18.87 -15.15
CA PRO A 127 -4.84 -19.28 -14.35
C PRO A 127 -4.69 -20.82 -14.30
N ALA A 128 -3.46 -21.31 -14.39
CA ALA A 128 -3.17 -22.72 -14.22
C ALA A 128 -3.45 -23.19 -12.78
N ALA A 129 -3.80 -24.47 -12.60
CA ALA A 129 -4.09 -25.05 -11.29
C ALA A 129 -2.94 -24.84 -10.27
N GLU A 130 -1.70 -24.91 -10.73
CA GLU A 130 -0.53 -24.64 -9.89
C GLU A 130 -0.50 -23.18 -9.39
N ALA A 131 -0.86 -22.21 -10.22
CA ALA A 131 -0.94 -20.81 -9.84
C ALA A 131 -2.05 -20.56 -8.79
N ILE A 132 -3.18 -21.26 -8.93
CA ILE A 132 -4.27 -21.23 -7.93
C ILE A 132 -3.81 -21.85 -6.60
N MET A 133 -3.08 -22.95 -6.63
CA MET A 133 -2.52 -23.55 -5.42
C MET A 133 -1.53 -22.60 -4.70
N GLN A 134 -0.68 -21.91 -5.46
CA GLN A 134 0.22 -20.89 -4.90
C GLN A 134 -0.54 -19.68 -4.35
N LEU A 135 -1.62 -19.27 -5.01
CA LEU A 135 -2.50 -18.22 -4.53
C LEU A 135 -3.14 -18.60 -3.20
N ASN A 136 -3.63 -19.84 -3.04
CA ASN A 136 -4.19 -20.32 -1.79
C ASN A 136 -3.15 -20.32 -0.66
N GLY A 137 -1.90 -20.71 -0.93
CA GLY A 137 -0.80 -20.58 0.02
C GLY A 137 -0.50 -19.13 0.40
N PHE A 138 -0.56 -18.22 -0.57
CA PHE A 138 -0.43 -16.77 -0.33
C PHE A 138 -1.57 -16.23 0.54
N VAL A 139 -2.82 -16.63 0.26
CA VAL A 139 -4.01 -16.27 1.06
C VAL A 139 -3.86 -16.71 2.51
N SER A 140 -3.52 -17.99 2.72
CA SER A 140 -3.37 -18.58 4.08
C SER A 140 -2.31 -17.84 4.91
N ARG A 141 -1.16 -17.55 4.29
CA ARG A 141 -0.11 -16.79 4.96
C ARG A 141 -0.57 -15.39 5.36
N HIS A 142 -1.18 -14.66 4.44
CA HIS A 142 -1.60 -13.28 4.71
C HIS A 142 -2.82 -13.19 5.64
N PHE A 143 -3.66 -14.22 5.67
CA PHE A 143 -4.70 -14.36 6.68
C PHE A 143 -4.09 -14.43 8.09
N ALA A 144 -3.09 -15.29 8.29
CA ALA A 144 -2.44 -15.50 9.58
C ALA A 144 -1.54 -14.33 10.00
N GLU A 145 -0.70 -13.82 9.08
CA GLU A 145 0.38 -12.89 9.43
C GLU A 145 -0.03 -11.42 9.32
N THR A 146 -0.96 -11.07 8.43
CA THR A 146 -1.26 -9.66 8.11
C THR A 146 -2.72 -9.27 8.31
N GLY A 147 -3.53 -10.16 8.87
CA GLY A 147 -4.94 -9.89 9.16
C GLY A 147 -5.82 -9.66 7.92
N ALA A 148 -5.49 -10.30 6.77
CA ALA A 148 -6.35 -10.27 5.60
C ALA A 148 -7.68 -10.97 5.89
N ARG A 149 -8.82 -10.33 5.62
CA ARG A 149 -10.16 -10.85 5.97
C ARG A 149 -11.13 -10.89 4.81
N CYS A 150 -10.84 -10.20 3.70
CA CYS A 150 -11.65 -10.21 2.48
C CYS A 150 -10.78 -10.37 1.22
N ALA A 151 -11.41 -10.71 0.10
CA ALA A 151 -10.69 -10.94 -1.16
C ALA A 151 -9.93 -9.69 -1.63
N ASP A 152 -10.48 -8.50 -1.40
CA ASP A 152 -9.81 -7.24 -1.77
C ASP A 152 -8.55 -6.98 -0.95
N ASP A 153 -8.49 -7.48 0.30
CA ASP A 153 -7.26 -7.43 1.09
C ASP A 153 -6.12 -8.20 0.41
N ILE A 154 -6.43 -9.28 -0.27
CA ILE A 154 -5.45 -10.11 -0.99
C ILE A 154 -5.19 -9.53 -2.37
N LEU A 155 -6.22 -9.39 -3.19
CA LEU A 155 -6.08 -9.13 -4.62
C LEU A 155 -5.66 -7.68 -4.93
N TRP A 156 -6.11 -6.72 -4.14
CA TRP A 156 -5.81 -5.30 -4.35
C TRP A 156 -4.69 -4.80 -3.43
N ARG A 157 -4.73 -5.12 -2.13
CA ARG A 157 -3.83 -4.50 -1.15
C ARG A 157 -2.49 -5.23 -0.98
N ARG A 158 -2.46 -6.55 -1.15
CA ARG A 158 -1.24 -7.37 -0.93
C ARG A 158 -0.65 -7.89 -2.21
N LEU A 159 -1.42 -8.60 -3.00
CA LEU A 159 -0.97 -9.12 -4.30
C LEU A 159 -0.94 -8.03 -5.38
N ARG A 160 -1.71 -6.93 -5.21
CA ARG A 160 -1.82 -5.82 -6.14
C ARG A 160 -2.19 -6.24 -7.57
N LEU A 161 -2.86 -7.36 -7.70
CA LEU A 161 -3.27 -7.91 -9.01
C LEU A 161 -4.29 -7.01 -9.69
N GLY A 162 -5.24 -6.44 -8.92
CA GLY A 162 -6.26 -5.52 -9.44
C GLY A 162 -5.68 -4.23 -10.03
N GLU A 163 -4.49 -3.81 -9.60
CA GLU A 163 -3.77 -2.68 -10.18
C GLU A 163 -3.14 -3.02 -11.55
N LEU A 164 -2.86 -4.30 -11.79
CA LEU A 164 -2.27 -4.81 -13.03
C LEU A 164 -3.34 -5.22 -14.04
N ASP A 165 -4.39 -5.88 -13.56
CA ASP A 165 -5.51 -6.38 -14.36
C ASP A 165 -6.75 -6.56 -13.47
N GLU A 166 -7.66 -5.58 -13.53
CA GLU A 166 -8.90 -5.58 -12.75
C GLU A 166 -9.81 -6.78 -13.09
N ALA A 167 -9.95 -7.10 -14.38
CA ALA A 167 -10.80 -8.21 -14.81
C ALA A 167 -10.29 -9.54 -14.27
N ARG A 168 -8.98 -9.73 -14.23
CA ARG A 168 -8.34 -10.91 -13.65
C ARG A 168 -8.54 -10.98 -12.13
N ALA A 169 -8.45 -9.86 -11.44
CA ALA A 169 -8.70 -9.81 -10.01
C ALA A 169 -10.16 -10.17 -9.69
N GLU A 170 -11.14 -9.64 -10.42
CA GLU A 170 -12.55 -9.98 -10.24
C GLU A 170 -12.83 -11.46 -10.55
N MET A 171 -12.20 -12.04 -11.57
CA MET A 171 -12.28 -13.47 -11.87
C MET A 171 -11.80 -14.35 -10.70
N LEU A 172 -10.76 -13.94 -9.99
CA LEU A 172 -10.17 -14.69 -8.88
C LEU A 172 -10.84 -14.43 -7.53
N LYS A 173 -11.69 -13.42 -7.43
CA LYS A 173 -12.38 -13.03 -6.19
C LYS A 173 -13.18 -14.15 -5.53
N PRO A 174 -13.94 -14.99 -6.26
CA PRO A 174 -14.64 -16.13 -5.67
C PRO A 174 -13.68 -17.15 -5.04
N VAL A 175 -12.59 -17.48 -5.73
CA VAL A 175 -11.58 -18.46 -5.25
C VAL A 175 -10.94 -17.99 -3.95
N VAL A 176 -10.53 -16.72 -3.89
CA VAL A 176 -9.95 -16.13 -2.68
C VAL A 176 -10.97 -16.04 -1.54
N SER A 177 -12.22 -15.70 -1.85
CA SER A 177 -13.28 -15.61 -0.85
C SER A 177 -13.61 -16.97 -0.22
N GLU A 178 -13.65 -18.04 -1.02
CA GLU A 178 -13.86 -19.41 -0.55
C GLU A 178 -12.73 -19.85 0.39
N GLN A 179 -11.48 -19.61 -0.01
CA GLN A 179 -10.32 -19.94 0.83
C GLN A 179 -10.34 -19.18 2.16
N LEU A 180 -10.68 -17.88 2.14
CA LEU A 180 -10.78 -17.07 3.36
C LEU A 180 -11.94 -17.55 4.26
N ALA A 181 -13.05 -17.98 3.69
CA ALA A 181 -14.18 -18.53 4.44
C ALA A 181 -13.79 -19.84 5.13
N ALA A 182 -13.06 -20.72 4.43
CA ALA A 182 -12.54 -21.96 5.01
C ALA A 182 -11.56 -21.70 6.17
N LEU A 183 -10.68 -20.69 6.05
CA LEU A 183 -9.74 -20.34 7.12
C LEU A 183 -10.45 -19.73 8.34
N LYS A 184 -11.46 -18.88 8.13
CA LYS A 184 -12.26 -18.32 9.24
C LYS A 184 -13.05 -19.38 10.01
N ALA A 185 -13.48 -20.44 9.35
CA ALA A 185 -14.20 -21.55 10.00
C ALA A 185 -13.28 -22.42 10.89
N GLN A 186 -11.96 -22.24 10.81
CA GLN A 186 -10.97 -22.95 11.61
C GLN A 186 -10.45 -22.13 12.81
N GLU A 187 -10.80 -20.83 12.89
CA GLU A 187 -10.55 -19.97 14.07
C GLU A 187 -11.58 -20.22 15.18
#